data_61a5d3978751fb3c87e454863978cb61
#
_entry.id   61a5d3978751fb3c87e454863978cb61
#
_cell.length_a   1.000
_cell.length_b   1.000
_cell.length_c   1.000
_cell.angle_alpha   90.00
_cell.angle_beta   90.00
_cell.angle_gamma   90.00
#
_symmetry.space_group_name_H-M   'P 1'
#
loop_
_entity.id
_entity.type
_entity.pdbx_description
1 polymer ?
#
loop_
_entity_poly.entity_id
_entity_poly.type
_entity_poly.pdbx_seq_one_letter_code
_entity_poly.pdbx_strand_id
1 'polypeptide(L)'
;MEYKDYYQSLGVSRDADEKEIKRAFRRLARQHHPDVNPGDAGAEERFKEINEAYEVLSDPEKRGKYDQLGSELYRWQQAGGRPGDFDWGRWATGAPGGQGQRVYVRYGTPEDLGDLFGGGNSFSDFFSQIFGGMGVGGGATPGGIEYRVRPQRGRDCEQEVEASLREAYQGTTRTFQKNGRRLEVKIPPGARTGTRVRMAGEGRPGTAGGETGDLYLNVKVSSDPQFERRGDDLHVTVPVDLYTLILGGQTQVPTLSGPVMLTIPAGMQNGRVFRLRGKGLPHLRQPEQHGDLYAKVDVRLPAHLHLRQRELFEELRRISHEEADGR
;
A
#
# COMPACT_ATOMS: atom_id res chain seq x y z
N MET A 1 30.39 32.70 13.30
CA MET A 1 29.46 31.60 13.63
C MET A 1 28.88 31.88 15.00
N GLU A 2 27.57 31.75 15.15
CA GLU A 2 26.87 32.02 16.42
C GLU A 2 26.50 30.70 17.10
N TYR A 3 26.70 30.58 18.41
CA TYR A 3 26.32 29.42 19.21
C TYR A 3 24.81 29.36 19.34
N LYS A 4 24.21 28.22 19.00
CA LYS A 4 22.77 27.97 19.16
C LYS A 4 22.52 27.18 20.44
N ASP A 5 21.67 27.70 21.35
CA ASP A 5 21.29 27.01 22.56
C ASP A 5 20.09 26.09 22.28
N TYR A 6 20.37 24.79 21.99
CA TYR A 6 19.36 23.79 21.67
C TYR A 6 18.41 23.48 22.82
N TYR A 7 18.83 23.63 24.07
CA TYR A 7 17.93 23.49 25.21
C TYR A 7 16.90 24.60 25.24
N GLN A 8 17.33 25.83 24.94
CA GLN A 8 16.44 26.99 24.81
C GLN A 8 15.49 26.83 23.61
N SER A 9 15.97 26.32 22.47
CA SER A 9 15.15 26.07 21.28
C SER A 9 14.02 25.09 21.56
N LEU A 10 14.23 24.06 22.38
CA LEU A 10 13.20 23.11 22.83
C LEU A 10 12.43 23.59 24.05
N GLY A 11 12.89 24.66 24.75
CA GLY A 11 12.27 25.15 25.99
C GLY A 11 12.36 24.14 27.13
N VAL A 12 13.50 23.45 27.26
CA VAL A 12 13.77 22.45 28.30
C VAL A 12 15.01 22.83 29.13
N SER A 13 15.12 22.32 30.36
CA SER A 13 16.31 22.47 31.19
C SER A 13 17.51 21.70 30.61
N ARG A 14 18.73 22.13 30.92
CA ARG A 14 19.95 21.38 30.56
C ARG A 14 20.03 20.02 31.23
N ASP A 15 19.35 19.83 32.36
CA ASP A 15 19.26 18.57 33.09
C ASP A 15 18.07 17.70 32.62
N ALA A 16 17.33 18.14 31.58
CA ALA A 16 16.16 17.42 31.07
C ALA A 16 16.51 15.98 30.64
N ASP A 17 15.65 15.04 31.00
CA ASP A 17 15.77 13.66 30.57
C ASP A 17 15.32 13.47 29.10
N GLU A 18 15.63 12.31 28.53
CA GLU A 18 15.26 11.98 27.14
C GLU A 18 13.75 12.03 26.90
N LYS A 19 12.93 11.69 27.91
CA LYS A 19 11.47 11.71 27.80
C LYS A 19 10.94 13.14 27.75
N GLU A 20 11.55 14.04 28.52
CA GLU A 20 11.20 15.47 28.51
C GLU A 20 11.60 16.13 27.20
N ILE A 21 12.79 15.88 26.68
CA ILE A 21 13.26 16.33 25.37
C ILE A 21 12.30 15.88 24.28
N LYS A 22 11.96 14.60 24.27
CA LYS A 22 11.02 14.01 23.28
C LYS A 22 9.61 14.58 23.40
N ARG A 23 9.13 14.87 24.60
CA ARG A 23 7.82 15.50 24.82
C ARG A 23 7.80 16.93 24.31
N ALA A 24 8.84 17.72 24.61
CA ALA A 24 8.98 19.09 24.16
C ALA A 24 9.04 19.15 22.64
N PHE A 25 9.85 18.32 22.01
CA PHE A 25 9.95 18.20 20.56
C PHE A 25 8.58 17.92 19.92
N ARG A 26 7.86 16.88 20.36
CA ARG A 26 6.55 16.56 19.80
C ARG A 26 5.53 17.67 19.89
N ARG A 27 5.55 18.43 20.98
CA ARG A 27 4.67 19.58 21.18
C ARG A 27 4.99 20.69 20.19
N LEU A 28 6.26 21.08 20.11
CA LEU A 28 6.73 22.20 19.26
C LEU A 28 6.66 21.85 17.77
N ALA A 29 7.02 20.61 17.40
CA ALA A 29 6.93 20.14 16.03
C ALA A 29 5.48 20.17 15.49
N ARG A 30 4.48 19.82 16.31
CA ARG A 30 3.07 19.97 15.91
C ARG A 30 2.63 21.42 15.77
N GLN A 31 3.13 22.28 16.65
CA GLN A 31 2.77 23.71 16.64
C GLN A 31 3.33 24.45 15.41
N HIS A 32 4.54 24.09 14.97
CA HIS A 32 5.23 24.74 13.87
C HIS A 32 5.31 23.90 12.59
N HIS A 33 4.46 22.86 12.48
CA HIS A 33 4.44 21.99 11.29
C HIS A 33 4.04 22.78 10.05
N PRO A 34 4.70 22.57 8.88
CA PRO A 34 4.36 23.26 7.64
C PRO A 34 2.91 23.06 7.20
N ASP A 35 2.35 21.87 7.42
CA ASP A 35 0.94 21.57 7.07
C ASP A 35 -0.06 22.35 7.93
N VAL A 36 0.33 22.73 9.15
CA VAL A 36 -0.52 23.51 10.08
C VAL A 36 -0.33 25.02 9.85
N ASN A 37 0.85 25.43 9.36
CA ASN A 37 1.23 26.83 9.12
C ASN A 37 1.70 27.02 7.67
N PRO A 38 0.85 26.79 6.66
CA PRO A 38 1.26 26.86 5.27
C PRO A 38 1.66 28.28 4.88
N GLY A 39 2.88 28.44 4.37
CA GLY A 39 3.41 29.72 3.90
C GLY A 39 3.95 30.67 4.98
N ASP A 40 4.01 30.23 6.25
CA ASP A 40 4.64 31.00 7.33
C ASP A 40 6.15 30.66 7.41
N ALA A 41 6.99 31.55 6.85
CA ALA A 41 8.44 31.42 6.87
C ALA A 41 9.01 31.36 8.31
N GLY A 42 8.38 32.07 9.26
CA GLY A 42 8.80 32.04 10.66
C GLY A 42 8.53 30.70 11.33
N ALA A 43 7.38 30.06 11.02
CA ALA A 43 7.06 28.72 11.49
C ALA A 43 8.01 27.67 10.88
N GLU A 44 8.36 27.82 9.60
CA GLU A 44 9.31 26.93 8.91
C GLU A 44 10.72 27.03 9.52
N GLU A 45 11.22 28.22 9.79
CA GLU A 45 12.52 28.43 10.41
C GLU A 45 12.55 27.85 11.84
N ARG A 46 11.52 28.10 12.63
CA ARG A 46 11.35 27.50 13.96
C ARG A 46 11.29 25.98 13.91
N PHE A 47 10.61 25.41 12.95
CA PHE A 47 10.53 23.97 12.78
C PHE A 47 11.91 23.36 12.46
N LYS A 48 12.72 24.03 11.62
CA LYS A 48 14.11 23.62 11.35
C LYS A 48 14.97 23.65 12.61
N GLU A 49 14.89 24.72 13.42
CA GLU A 49 15.62 24.84 14.68
C GLU A 49 15.23 23.76 15.70
N ILE A 50 13.93 23.46 15.81
CA ILE A 50 13.39 22.41 16.71
C ILE A 50 13.90 21.02 16.31
N ASN A 51 13.91 20.72 15.00
CA ASN A 51 14.43 19.46 14.49
C ASN A 51 15.94 19.33 14.72
N GLU A 52 16.72 20.38 14.48
CA GLU A 52 18.16 20.44 14.71
C GLU A 52 18.48 20.22 16.20
N ALA A 53 17.76 20.88 17.08
CA ALA A 53 17.92 20.73 18.53
C ALA A 53 17.59 19.30 18.99
N TYR A 54 16.53 18.70 18.47
CA TYR A 54 16.16 17.33 18.82
C TYR A 54 17.18 16.31 18.30
N GLU A 55 17.68 16.47 17.07
CA GLU A 55 18.70 15.59 16.50
C GLU A 55 19.98 15.54 17.37
N VAL A 56 20.36 16.65 17.98
CA VAL A 56 21.54 16.72 18.85
C VAL A 56 21.24 16.21 20.27
N LEU A 57 20.13 16.64 20.86
CA LEU A 57 19.84 16.35 22.27
C LEU A 57 19.23 14.96 22.53
N SER A 58 18.68 14.32 21.50
CA SER A 58 18.14 12.94 21.63
C SER A 58 19.21 11.85 21.53
N ASP A 59 20.37 12.15 20.98
CA ASP A 59 21.50 11.24 20.87
C ASP A 59 22.51 11.50 22.00
N PRO A 60 22.79 10.54 22.89
CA PRO A 60 23.70 10.72 24.02
C PRO A 60 25.12 11.15 23.61
N GLU A 61 25.65 10.66 22.48
CA GLU A 61 26.99 11.02 22.01
C GLU A 61 27.03 12.47 21.50
N LYS A 62 26.02 12.84 20.69
CA LYS A 62 25.90 14.22 20.17
C LYS A 62 25.64 15.22 21.30
N ARG A 63 24.75 14.86 22.24
CA ARG A 63 24.46 15.66 23.43
C ARG A 63 25.71 15.87 24.27
N GLY A 64 26.49 14.79 24.53
CA GLY A 64 27.73 14.88 25.28
C GLY A 64 28.75 15.83 24.65
N LYS A 65 28.93 15.77 23.32
CA LYS A 65 29.79 16.71 22.60
C LYS A 65 29.27 18.14 22.64
N TYR A 66 27.96 18.31 22.48
CA TYR A 66 27.33 19.63 22.54
C TYR A 66 27.49 20.27 23.93
N ASP A 67 27.29 19.51 25.01
CA ASP A 67 27.44 19.97 26.38
C ASP A 67 28.88 20.30 26.70
N GLN A 68 29.85 19.54 26.20
CA GLN A 68 31.27 19.81 26.32
C GLN A 68 31.64 21.11 25.60
N LEU A 69 31.19 21.30 24.37
CA LEU A 69 31.38 22.54 23.61
C LEU A 69 30.81 23.75 24.35
N GLY A 70 29.58 23.65 24.85
CA GLY A 70 28.92 24.70 25.62
C GLY A 70 29.71 25.08 26.88
N SER A 71 30.27 24.12 27.59
CA SER A 71 31.05 24.32 28.80
C SER A 71 32.42 24.98 28.50
N GLU A 72 33.06 24.64 27.39
CA GLU A 72 34.32 25.27 26.97
C GLU A 72 34.10 26.69 26.45
N LEU A 73 33.07 26.92 25.68
CA LEU A 73 32.69 28.26 25.22
C LEU A 73 32.42 29.19 26.42
N TYR A 74 31.72 28.70 27.43
CA TYR A 74 31.44 29.45 28.65
C TYR A 74 32.72 29.79 29.41
N ARG A 75 33.68 28.85 29.59
CA ARG A 75 34.97 29.07 30.22
C ARG A 75 35.79 30.10 29.43
N TRP A 76 35.79 30.01 28.11
CA TRP A 76 36.50 30.92 27.25
C TRP A 76 35.96 32.36 27.31
N GLN A 77 34.63 32.52 27.37
CA GLN A 77 34.00 33.83 27.60
C GLN A 77 34.32 34.39 28.98
N GLN A 78 34.37 33.61 30.03
CA GLN A 78 34.79 34.04 31.37
C GLN A 78 36.26 34.48 31.40
N ALA A 79 37.10 33.90 30.57
CA ALA A 79 38.50 34.30 30.41
C ALA A 79 38.72 35.60 29.58
N GLY A 80 37.63 36.30 29.19
CA GLY A 80 37.67 37.54 28.46
C GLY A 80 37.71 37.38 26.93
N GLY A 81 37.45 36.19 26.43
CA GLY A 81 37.37 35.92 24.98
C GLY A 81 36.10 36.50 24.35
N ARG A 82 36.22 37.05 23.13
CA ARG A 82 35.06 37.56 22.38
C ARG A 82 34.39 36.44 21.58
N PRO A 83 33.07 36.36 21.50
CA PRO A 83 32.35 35.27 20.82
C PRO A 83 32.77 35.01 19.37
N GLY A 84 33.29 35.99 18.67
CA GLY A 84 33.75 35.85 17.28
C GLY A 84 35.14 35.24 17.09
N ASP A 85 35.95 35.20 18.14
CA ASP A 85 37.35 34.75 18.07
C ASP A 85 37.55 33.31 18.59
N PHE A 86 36.46 32.62 18.89
CA PHE A 86 36.50 31.22 19.32
C PHE A 86 36.86 30.28 18.13
N ASP A 87 37.90 29.47 18.31
CA ASP A 87 38.39 28.57 17.25
C ASP A 87 37.48 27.32 17.08
N TRP A 88 36.42 27.49 16.31
CA TRP A 88 35.47 26.44 15.96
C TRP A 88 36.11 25.29 15.17
N GLY A 89 37.17 25.58 14.40
CA GLY A 89 37.84 24.59 13.55
C GLY A 89 38.57 23.53 14.36
N ARG A 90 39.12 23.89 15.52
CA ARG A 90 39.79 22.97 16.43
C ARG A 90 38.82 21.94 17.03
N TRP A 91 37.57 22.31 17.20
CA TRP A 91 36.49 21.45 17.69
C TRP A 91 35.96 20.48 16.61
N ALA A 92 35.88 20.92 15.37
CA ALA A 92 35.41 20.10 14.26
C ALA A 92 36.37 18.95 13.91
N THR A 93 37.70 19.15 14.14
CA THR A 93 38.73 18.21 13.66
C THR A 93 39.33 17.27 14.70
N GLY A 94 39.05 17.42 16.01
CA GLY A 94 39.74 16.55 16.96
C GLY A 94 39.37 16.68 18.42
N ALA A 95 38.65 15.74 18.96
CA ALA A 95 38.83 15.28 20.32
C ALA A 95 39.56 13.93 20.29
N PRO A 96 40.72 13.77 20.97
CA PRO A 96 41.39 12.47 21.09
C PRO A 96 40.69 11.63 22.17
N GLY A 97 40.22 10.47 21.81
CA GLY A 97 39.95 9.39 22.73
C GLY A 97 38.47 9.14 23.08
N GLY A 98 37.94 8.09 22.49
CA GLY A 98 36.71 7.46 22.93
C GLY A 98 36.38 6.26 22.05
N GLN A 99 36.89 5.07 22.40
CA GLN A 99 36.34 3.81 21.91
C GLN A 99 34.91 3.69 22.44
N GLY A 100 33.91 4.04 21.65
CA GLY A 100 32.49 4.01 22.00
C GLY A 100 31.76 2.92 21.24
N GLN A 101 31.25 1.98 21.98
CA GLN A 101 30.38 0.87 21.58
C GLN A 101 29.09 1.46 20.97
N ARG A 102 28.74 1.04 19.73
CA ARG A 102 27.60 1.53 18.97
C ARG A 102 26.31 0.91 19.49
N VAL A 103 25.46 1.69 20.12
CA VAL A 103 24.08 1.32 20.42
C VAL A 103 23.15 1.99 19.40
N TYR A 104 22.49 1.18 18.59
CA TYR A 104 21.50 1.66 17.63
C TYR A 104 20.13 1.78 18.28
N VAL A 105 19.61 2.97 18.41
CA VAL A 105 18.18 3.21 18.66
C VAL A 105 17.52 3.64 17.36
N ARG A 106 16.68 2.78 16.83
CA ARG A 106 15.97 2.92 15.55
C ARG A 106 14.64 3.64 15.80
N TYR A 107 14.57 4.94 15.55
CA TYR A 107 13.31 5.64 15.36
C TYR A 107 13.47 6.70 14.26
N GLY A 108 12.76 6.51 13.13
CA GLY A 108 12.64 7.48 12.03
C GLY A 108 13.99 7.78 11.36
N THR A 109 14.21 7.31 10.16
CA THR A 109 15.46 7.57 9.44
C THR A 109 15.54 9.05 9.04
N PRO A 110 16.74 9.65 9.01
CA PRO A 110 16.98 11.01 8.47
C PRO A 110 16.47 11.21 7.05
N GLU A 111 16.20 10.10 6.33
CA GLU A 111 15.65 10.08 4.97
C GLU A 111 14.19 10.50 4.92
N ASP A 112 13.38 10.19 5.96
CA ASP A 112 11.98 10.63 6.04
C ASP A 112 11.86 12.14 6.27
N LEU A 113 12.90 12.78 6.85
CA LEU A 113 13.00 14.23 7.02
C LEU A 113 13.58 14.92 5.78
N GLY A 114 14.50 14.28 5.07
CA GLY A 114 15.09 14.78 3.83
C GLY A 114 14.09 14.90 2.68
N ASP A 115 13.18 13.95 2.54
CA ASP A 115 12.10 13.96 1.53
C ASP A 115 11.03 15.03 1.84
N LEU A 116 10.83 15.39 3.12
CA LEU A 116 9.86 16.41 3.53
C LEU A 116 10.37 17.84 3.24
N PHE A 117 11.70 18.04 3.15
CA PHE A 117 12.32 19.35 2.97
C PHE A 117 13.05 19.56 1.63
N GLY A 118 12.84 18.71 0.62
CA GLY A 118 13.32 18.95 -0.74
C GLY A 118 14.83 19.14 -0.86
N GLY A 119 15.61 18.17 -0.43
CA GLY A 119 16.96 17.88 -0.97
C GLY A 119 18.00 18.98 -1.00
N GLY A 120 18.09 19.86 0.01
CA GLY A 120 19.17 20.84 0.06
C GLY A 120 19.35 21.43 1.46
N ASN A 121 20.56 21.34 2.01
CA ASN A 121 21.09 21.96 3.24
C ASN A 121 20.04 22.49 4.25
N SER A 122 19.29 21.59 4.90
CA SER A 122 18.24 21.96 5.85
C SER A 122 18.76 22.31 7.25
N PHE A 123 20.03 22.04 7.52
CA PHE A 123 20.67 22.28 8.82
C PHE A 123 21.52 23.55 8.78
N SER A 124 21.64 24.21 9.97
CA SER A 124 22.45 25.41 10.09
C SER A 124 23.95 25.15 9.87
N ASP A 125 24.71 26.22 9.53
CA ASP A 125 26.15 26.13 9.40
C ASP A 125 26.81 25.66 10.71
N PHE A 126 26.21 26.02 11.85
CA PHE A 126 26.66 25.58 13.18
C PHE A 126 26.56 24.03 13.30
N PHE A 127 25.43 23.43 12.96
CA PHE A 127 25.24 22.01 12.98
C PHE A 127 26.16 21.29 12.00
N SER A 128 26.22 21.78 10.78
CA SER A 128 27.02 21.19 9.70
C SER A 128 28.52 21.18 10.04
N GLN A 129 29.02 22.17 10.70
CA GLN A 129 30.46 22.28 11.06
C GLN A 129 30.80 21.40 12.29
N ILE A 130 29.90 21.27 13.27
CA ILE A 130 30.20 20.53 14.52
C ILE A 130 29.84 19.05 14.39
N PHE A 131 28.77 18.73 13.67
CA PHE A 131 28.23 17.38 13.54
C PHE A 131 28.28 16.82 12.12
N GLY A 132 28.56 17.62 11.08
CA GLY A 132 28.60 17.21 9.68
C GLY A 132 29.67 16.15 9.37
N GLY A 133 30.72 16.06 10.15
CA GLY A 133 31.73 14.98 10.07
C GLY A 133 31.27 13.64 10.67
N MET A 134 30.12 13.57 11.35
CA MET A 134 29.60 12.38 12.03
C MET A 134 28.50 11.63 11.23
N GLY A 135 28.33 11.92 9.93
CA GLY A 135 27.47 11.11 9.08
C GLY A 135 26.25 11.79 8.46
N VAL A 136 26.21 13.11 8.38
CA VAL A 136 25.15 13.82 7.68
C VAL A 136 25.74 14.77 6.62
N GLY A 137 25.58 14.42 5.35
CA GLY A 137 25.76 15.31 4.22
C GLY A 137 27.16 15.32 3.59
N GLY A 138 27.24 14.87 2.35
CA GLY A 138 28.43 14.85 1.52
C GLY A 138 29.08 16.21 1.31
N GLY A 139 30.30 16.37 1.80
CA GLY A 139 31.23 17.41 1.44
C GLY A 139 32.58 16.76 1.17
N ALA A 140 33.09 16.91 -0.04
CA ALA A 140 34.32 16.31 -0.53
C ALA A 140 35.53 16.74 0.32
N THR A 141 36.20 15.76 0.97
CA THR A 141 37.58 15.89 1.43
C THR A 141 38.47 15.01 0.56
N PRO A 142 39.60 15.49 0.03
CA PRO A 142 40.56 14.71 -0.73
C PRO A 142 41.45 13.88 0.23
N GLY A 143 41.00 12.73 0.60
CA GLY A 143 41.76 11.78 1.40
C GLY A 143 40.93 10.50 1.47
N GLY A 144 41.29 9.49 0.71
CA GLY A 144 40.54 8.26 0.49
C GLY A 144 40.11 7.54 1.78
N ILE A 145 38.92 7.81 2.22
CA ILE A 145 38.19 6.97 3.16
C ILE A 145 37.22 6.16 2.30
N GLU A 146 37.49 4.87 2.17
CA GLU A 146 36.59 3.89 1.58
C GLU A 146 35.27 3.91 2.36
N TYR A 147 34.29 4.72 1.90
CA TYR A 147 32.93 4.67 2.42
C TYR A 147 32.37 3.29 2.08
N ARG A 148 32.37 2.36 3.02
CA ARG A 148 31.53 1.16 2.93
C ARG A 148 30.09 1.62 3.04
N VAL A 149 29.51 1.97 1.90
CA VAL A 149 28.06 2.21 1.78
C VAL A 149 27.37 0.93 2.25
N ARG A 150 26.53 1.04 3.28
CA ARG A 150 25.84 -0.14 3.81
C ARG A 150 24.87 -0.66 2.76
N PRO A 151 24.78 -1.98 2.62
CA PRO A 151 23.79 -2.58 1.76
C PRO A 151 22.38 -2.16 2.21
N GLN A 152 21.64 -1.49 1.32
CA GLN A 152 20.23 -1.15 1.56
C GLN A 152 19.38 -2.01 0.64
N ARG A 153 18.34 -2.62 1.23
CA ARG A 153 17.36 -3.40 0.47
C ARG A 153 16.61 -2.49 -0.50
N GLY A 154 16.42 -2.95 -1.72
CA GLY A 154 15.63 -2.27 -2.73
C GLY A 154 14.16 -2.13 -2.32
N ARG A 155 13.50 -1.11 -2.86
CA ARG A 155 12.07 -0.86 -2.60
C ARG A 155 11.21 -1.93 -3.27
N ASP A 156 10.11 -2.28 -2.64
CA ASP A 156 9.10 -3.15 -3.22
C ASP A 156 8.39 -2.42 -4.38
N CYS A 157 7.87 -3.19 -5.34
CA CYS A 157 7.09 -2.68 -6.46
C CYS A 157 5.69 -3.30 -6.43
N GLU A 158 4.70 -2.55 -6.91
CA GLU A 158 3.34 -3.07 -7.12
C GLU A 158 2.98 -2.95 -8.59
N GLN A 159 2.28 -3.95 -9.11
CA GLN A 159 1.77 -3.98 -10.48
C GLN A 159 0.40 -4.64 -10.52
N GLU A 160 -0.53 -4.08 -11.31
CA GLU A 160 -1.82 -4.70 -11.56
C GLU A 160 -1.71 -5.79 -12.64
N VAL A 161 -2.46 -6.88 -12.44
CA VAL A 161 -2.59 -7.98 -13.38
C VAL A 161 -4.06 -8.28 -13.60
N GLU A 162 -4.53 -8.11 -14.82
CA GLU A 162 -5.89 -8.47 -15.19
C GLU A 162 -5.99 -9.98 -15.41
N ALA A 163 -7.06 -10.56 -14.87
CA ALA A 163 -7.44 -11.95 -15.08
C ALA A 163 -8.93 -12.02 -15.42
N SER A 164 -9.31 -12.88 -16.36
CA SER A 164 -10.71 -13.16 -16.65
C SER A 164 -11.33 -13.97 -15.51
N LEU A 165 -12.67 -13.99 -15.43
CA LEU A 165 -13.40 -14.80 -14.47
C LEU A 165 -13.08 -16.32 -14.61
N ARG A 166 -12.87 -16.77 -15.84
CA ARG A 166 -12.51 -18.18 -16.13
C ARG A 166 -11.10 -18.51 -15.64
N GLU A 167 -10.15 -17.59 -15.82
CA GLU A 167 -8.80 -17.73 -15.28
C GLU A 167 -8.80 -17.70 -13.74
N ALA A 168 -9.63 -16.86 -13.15
CA ALA A 168 -9.82 -16.83 -11.69
C ALA A 168 -10.46 -18.14 -11.16
N TYR A 169 -11.28 -18.81 -11.98
CA TYR A 169 -11.85 -20.11 -11.65
C TYR A 169 -10.82 -21.25 -11.69
N GLN A 170 -10.05 -21.33 -12.77
CA GLN A 170 -9.12 -22.45 -13.00
C GLN A 170 -7.75 -22.24 -12.34
N GLY A 171 -7.42 -20.96 -12.01
CA GLY A 171 -6.07 -20.52 -11.81
C GLY A 171 -5.34 -20.37 -13.14
N THR A 172 -4.33 -19.53 -13.19
CA THR A 172 -3.53 -19.32 -14.39
C THR A 172 -2.09 -18.98 -14.07
N THR A 173 -1.20 -19.22 -15.02
CA THR A 173 0.19 -18.76 -14.94
C THR A 173 0.39 -17.67 -15.95
N ARG A 174 0.81 -16.49 -15.49
CA ARG A 174 1.15 -15.35 -16.35
C ARG A 174 2.66 -15.21 -16.46
N THR A 175 3.13 -14.94 -17.66
CA THR A 175 4.54 -14.70 -17.93
C THR A 175 4.75 -13.20 -18.15
N PHE A 176 5.63 -12.60 -17.36
CA PHE A 176 6.05 -11.20 -17.48
C PHE A 176 7.48 -11.13 -17.96
N GLN A 177 7.82 -10.12 -18.74
CA GLN A 177 9.20 -9.81 -19.08
C GLN A 177 9.68 -8.66 -18.19
N LYS A 178 10.73 -8.90 -17.42
CA LYS A 178 11.41 -7.90 -16.62
C LYS A 178 12.91 -8.01 -16.80
N ASN A 179 13.55 -6.92 -17.20
CA ASN A 179 15.01 -6.86 -17.42
C ASN A 179 15.53 -7.98 -18.33
N GLY A 180 14.80 -8.35 -19.39
CA GLY A 180 15.16 -9.44 -20.30
C GLY A 180 14.93 -10.86 -19.79
N ARG A 181 14.43 -11.03 -18.55
CA ARG A 181 14.06 -12.32 -17.97
C ARG A 181 12.55 -12.56 -18.04
N ARG A 182 12.18 -13.82 -18.27
CA ARG A 182 10.77 -14.24 -18.16
C ARG A 182 10.48 -14.64 -16.71
N LEU A 183 9.49 -14.00 -16.13
CA LEU A 183 9.00 -14.27 -14.77
C LEU A 183 7.64 -14.96 -14.89
N GLU A 184 7.51 -16.14 -14.32
CA GLU A 184 6.23 -16.85 -14.28
C GLU A 184 5.56 -16.62 -12.94
N VAL A 185 4.31 -16.15 -13.00
CA VAL A 185 3.49 -15.87 -11.83
C VAL A 185 2.26 -16.74 -11.84
N LYS A 186 2.09 -17.52 -10.81
CA LYS A 186 0.90 -18.36 -10.63
C LYS A 186 -0.19 -17.58 -9.89
N ILE A 187 -1.30 -17.30 -10.57
CA ILE A 187 -2.51 -16.78 -9.98
C ILE A 187 -3.32 -17.98 -9.48
N PRO A 188 -3.58 -18.10 -8.17
CA PRO A 188 -4.28 -19.25 -7.62
C PRO A 188 -5.76 -19.27 -8.04
N PRO A 189 -6.40 -20.45 -8.11
CA PRO A 189 -7.83 -20.53 -8.29
C PRO A 189 -8.56 -19.87 -7.13
N GLY A 190 -9.71 -19.25 -7.41
CA GLY A 190 -10.45 -18.45 -6.43
C GLY A 190 -9.95 -17.02 -6.25
N ALA A 191 -8.92 -16.58 -6.99
CA ALA A 191 -8.42 -15.22 -6.92
C ALA A 191 -9.55 -14.20 -7.11
N ARG A 192 -9.47 -13.08 -6.35
CA ARG A 192 -10.43 -11.96 -6.37
C ARG A 192 -9.70 -10.69 -6.77
N THR A 193 -10.45 -9.70 -7.19
CA THR A 193 -9.90 -8.34 -7.30
C THR A 193 -9.33 -7.92 -5.94
N GLY A 194 -8.07 -7.49 -5.92
CA GLY A 194 -7.30 -7.19 -4.71
C GLY A 194 -6.51 -8.39 -4.14
N THR A 195 -6.56 -9.58 -4.76
CA THR A 195 -5.65 -10.68 -4.38
C THR A 195 -4.21 -10.27 -4.69
N ARG A 196 -3.34 -10.30 -3.66
CA ARG A 196 -1.90 -9.97 -3.78
C ARG A 196 -1.07 -11.24 -3.92
N VAL A 197 -0.29 -11.31 -4.99
CA VAL A 197 0.70 -12.38 -5.21
C VAL A 197 2.10 -11.78 -5.07
N ARG A 198 2.88 -12.27 -4.08
CA ARG A 198 4.25 -11.79 -3.83
C ARG A 198 5.24 -12.59 -4.66
N MET A 199 6.15 -11.88 -5.31
CA MET A 199 7.34 -12.42 -5.96
C MET A 199 8.58 -11.90 -5.23
N ALA A 200 9.20 -12.76 -4.45
CA ALA A 200 10.37 -12.40 -3.64
C ALA A 200 11.57 -12.04 -4.53
N GLY A 201 12.24 -10.93 -4.20
CA GLY A 201 13.44 -10.48 -4.90
C GLY A 201 13.21 -9.89 -6.30
N GLU A 202 11.96 -9.62 -6.68
CA GLU A 202 11.60 -9.08 -7.99
C GLU A 202 11.16 -7.60 -7.91
N GLY A 203 11.48 -6.89 -6.84
CA GLY A 203 11.28 -5.45 -6.69
C GLY A 203 12.34 -4.62 -7.38
N ARG A 204 12.70 -3.47 -6.81
CA ARG A 204 13.82 -2.64 -7.25
C ARG A 204 15.12 -3.18 -6.68
N PRO A 205 16.26 -3.05 -7.40
CA PRO A 205 17.54 -3.48 -6.89
C PRO A 205 17.91 -2.66 -5.64
N GLY A 206 18.57 -3.32 -4.70
CA GLY A 206 19.16 -2.65 -3.55
C GLY A 206 20.40 -1.84 -3.94
N THR A 207 20.82 -0.94 -3.06
CA THR A 207 22.05 -0.15 -3.22
C THR A 207 23.20 -0.78 -2.44
N ALA A 208 24.42 -0.56 -2.89
CA ALA A 208 25.64 -1.04 -2.24
C ALA A 208 25.68 -2.56 -1.93
N GLY A 209 25.13 -3.39 -2.83
CA GLY A 209 25.07 -4.83 -2.61
C GLY A 209 23.91 -5.30 -1.71
N GLY A 210 22.93 -4.41 -1.42
CA GLY A 210 21.72 -4.77 -0.69
C GLY A 210 20.79 -5.67 -1.50
N GLU A 211 19.97 -6.45 -0.81
CA GLU A 211 18.98 -7.33 -1.43
C GLU A 211 17.97 -6.55 -2.27
N THR A 212 17.48 -7.18 -3.34
CA THR A 212 16.39 -6.64 -4.14
C THR A 212 15.08 -6.67 -3.32
N GLY A 213 14.22 -5.68 -3.50
CA GLY A 213 12.87 -5.67 -2.93
C GLY A 213 11.97 -6.74 -3.55
N ASP A 214 10.70 -6.76 -3.19
CA ASP A 214 9.71 -7.70 -3.70
C ASP A 214 8.79 -7.04 -4.75
N LEU A 215 8.25 -7.84 -5.65
CA LEU A 215 7.19 -7.43 -6.56
C LEU A 215 5.85 -7.99 -6.04
N TYR A 216 4.88 -7.13 -5.85
CA TYR A 216 3.51 -7.50 -5.51
C TYR A 216 2.62 -7.31 -6.72
N LEU A 217 1.96 -8.38 -7.13
CA LEU A 217 0.98 -8.35 -8.20
C LEU A 217 -0.41 -8.29 -7.61
N ASN A 218 -1.12 -7.20 -7.88
CA ASN A 218 -2.52 -7.00 -7.49
C ASN A 218 -3.43 -7.52 -8.59
N VAL A 219 -4.09 -8.63 -8.34
CA VAL A 219 -5.01 -9.25 -9.32
C VAL A 219 -6.27 -8.40 -9.44
N LYS A 220 -6.66 -8.08 -10.66
CA LYS A 220 -7.93 -7.43 -11.01
C LYS A 220 -8.73 -8.39 -11.89
N VAL A 221 -9.82 -8.92 -11.34
CA VAL A 221 -10.69 -9.84 -12.10
C VAL A 221 -11.67 -9.01 -12.93
N SER A 222 -11.63 -9.21 -14.25
CA SER A 222 -12.55 -8.55 -15.18
C SER A 222 -13.97 -9.08 -15.02
N SER A 223 -14.97 -8.23 -15.26
CA SER A 223 -16.37 -8.64 -15.32
C SER A 223 -16.59 -9.59 -16.48
N ASP A 224 -17.43 -10.61 -16.27
CA ASP A 224 -17.84 -11.57 -17.31
C ASP A 224 -19.24 -11.18 -17.83
N PRO A 225 -19.49 -11.22 -19.14
CA PRO A 225 -20.79 -10.83 -19.69
C PRO A 225 -21.92 -11.79 -19.36
N GLN A 226 -21.61 -13.04 -19.00
CA GLN A 226 -22.58 -14.10 -18.72
C GLN A 226 -22.78 -14.32 -17.23
N PHE A 227 -21.71 -14.18 -16.43
CA PHE A 227 -21.73 -14.49 -15.01
C PHE A 227 -21.47 -13.23 -14.16
N GLU A 228 -22.38 -12.95 -13.25
CA GLU A 228 -22.18 -11.95 -12.20
C GLU A 228 -21.58 -12.65 -10.98
N ARG A 229 -20.40 -12.22 -10.53
CA ARG A 229 -19.73 -12.73 -9.34
C ARG A 229 -20.22 -12.02 -8.09
N ARG A 230 -20.64 -12.78 -7.06
CA ARG A 230 -20.95 -12.27 -5.72
C ARG A 230 -20.19 -13.08 -4.66
N GLY A 231 -19.03 -12.60 -4.27
CA GLY A 231 -18.12 -13.37 -3.40
C GLY A 231 -17.53 -14.56 -4.13
N ASP A 232 -17.85 -15.79 -3.68
CA ASP A 232 -17.48 -17.04 -4.33
C ASP A 232 -18.66 -17.66 -5.10
N ASP A 233 -19.84 -17.07 -4.97
CA ASP A 233 -21.03 -17.47 -5.72
C ASP A 233 -21.08 -16.78 -7.09
N LEU A 234 -21.77 -17.41 -8.01
CA LEU A 234 -22.04 -16.93 -9.35
C LEU A 234 -23.54 -16.78 -9.58
N HIS A 235 -23.92 -15.77 -10.32
CA HIS A 235 -25.28 -15.56 -10.79
C HIS A 235 -25.29 -15.57 -12.31
N VAL A 236 -26.26 -16.28 -12.90
CA VAL A 236 -26.45 -16.36 -14.36
C VAL A 236 -27.92 -16.26 -14.68
N THR A 237 -28.24 -15.57 -15.77
CA THR A 237 -29.59 -15.57 -16.34
C THR A 237 -29.66 -16.63 -17.43
N VAL A 238 -30.60 -17.56 -17.28
CA VAL A 238 -30.79 -18.69 -18.19
C VAL A 238 -32.04 -18.44 -19.02
N PRO A 239 -31.90 -18.21 -20.33
CA PRO A 239 -33.07 -18.09 -21.19
C PRO A 239 -33.74 -19.44 -21.36
N VAL A 240 -35.03 -19.50 -21.09
CA VAL A 240 -35.87 -20.72 -21.25
C VAL A 240 -37.06 -20.37 -22.14
N ASP A 241 -37.39 -21.28 -23.05
CA ASP A 241 -38.55 -21.05 -23.92
C ASP A 241 -39.88 -21.20 -23.14
N LEU A 242 -40.91 -20.54 -23.63
CA LEU A 242 -42.22 -20.48 -23.00
C LEU A 242 -42.81 -21.86 -22.79
N TYR A 243 -42.62 -22.77 -23.74
CA TYR A 243 -43.24 -24.11 -23.69
C TYR A 243 -42.62 -24.96 -22.59
N THR A 244 -41.31 -24.89 -22.42
CA THR A 244 -40.59 -25.55 -21.35
C THR A 244 -41.03 -25.06 -19.97
N LEU A 245 -41.34 -23.75 -19.82
CA LEU A 245 -41.85 -23.24 -18.55
C LEU A 245 -43.28 -23.72 -18.23
N ILE A 246 -44.14 -23.81 -19.26
CA ILE A 246 -45.55 -24.20 -19.05
C ILE A 246 -45.68 -25.70 -18.92
N LEU A 247 -45.04 -26.46 -19.82
CA LEU A 247 -45.25 -27.93 -19.91
C LEU A 247 -44.21 -28.72 -19.10
N GLY A 248 -43.17 -28.07 -18.60
CA GLY A 248 -42.01 -28.73 -18.03
C GLY A 248 -41.03 -29.18 -19.11
N GLY A 249 -39.82 -29.49 -18.69
CA GLY A 249 -38.78 -29.93 -19.61
C GLY A 249 -37.39 -29.82 -19.03
N GLN A 250 -36.41 -29.77 -19.90
CA GLN A 250 -35.01 -29.61 -19.50
C GLN A 250 -34.39 -28.42 -20.23
N THR A 251 -33.56 -27.69 -19.53
CA THR A 251 -32.77 -26.61 -20.10
C THR A 251 -31.30 -26.72 -19.72
N GLN A 252 -30.44 -26.22 -20.56
CA GLN A 252 -29.00 -26.21 -20.32
C GLN A 252 -28.56 -24.95 -19.60
N VAL A 253 -27.97 -25.10 -18.41
CA VAL A 253 -27.41 -24.01 -17.63
C VAL A 253 -25.90 -23.94 -17.88
N PRO A 254 -25.38 -22.82 -18.38
CA PRO A 254 -23.93 -22.65 -18.51
C PRO A 254 -23.28 -22.57 -17.13
N THR A 255 -22.13 -23.23 -16.97
CA THR A 255 -21.28 -23.10 -15.78
C THR A 255 -19.83 -22.98 -16.19
N LEU A 256 -18.95 -22.52 -15.28
CA LEU A 256 -17.52 -22.40 -15.56
C LEU A 256 -16.84 -23.78 -15.74
N SER A 257 -17.44 -24.84 -15.17
CA SER A 257 -16.97 -26.23 -15.33
C SER A 257 -17.56 -26.96 -16.53
N GLY A 258 -18.39 -26.30 -17.34
CA GLY A 258 -19.16 -26.87 -18.44
C GLY A 258 -20.67 -26.86 -18.17
N PRO A 259 -21.51 -27.03 -19.21
CA PRO A 259 -22.94 -26.91 -19.08
C PRO A 259 -23.56 -28.05 -18.26
N VAL A 260 -24.62 -27.74 -17.53
CA VAL A 260 -25.38 -28.70 -16.68
C VAL A 260 -26.84 -28.69 -17.11
N MET A 261 -27.45 -29.85 -17.22
CA MET A 261 -28.88 -29.96 -17.47
C MET A 261 -29.69 -29.67 -16.22
N LEU A 262 -30.65 -28.76 -16.32
CA LEU A 262 -31.59 -28.43 -15.26
C LEU A 262 -33.01 -28.85 -15.67
N THR A 263 -33.68 -29.60 -14.83
CA THR A 263 -35.09 -29.97 -15.04
C THR A 263 -35.98 -28.83 -14.53
N ILE A 264 -36.86 -28.36 -15.39
CA ILE A 264 -37.86 -27.35 -15.14
C ILE A 264 -39.21 -28.03 -14.90
N PRO A 265 -39.82 -27.92 -13.71
CA PRO A 265 -41.16 -28.39 -13.49
C PRO A 265 -42.20 -27.62 -14.31
N ALA A 266 -43.29 -28.28 -14.69
CA ALA A 266 -44.42 -27.64 -15.36
C ALA A 266 -45.05 -26.53 -14.52
N GLY A 267 -45.51 -25.47 -15.16
CA GLY A 267 -46.15 -24.32 -14.50
C GLY A 267 -45.22 -23.39 -13.75
N MET A 268 -43.94 -23.42 -14.05
CA MET A 268 -42.95 -22.56 -13.38
C MET A 268 -43.10 -21.09 -13.76
N GLN A 269 -42.99 -20.24 -12.75
CA GLN A 269 -43.03 -18.80 -12.95
C GLN A 269 -41.69 -18.22 -13.41
N ASN A 270 -41.72 -17.19 -14.25
CA ASN A 270 -40.55 -16.45 -14.67
C ASN A 270 -39.80 -15.80 -13.45
N GLY A 271 -38.50 -15.70 -13.56
CA GLY A 271 -37.66 -15.07 -12.55
C GLY A 271 -37.28 -15.98 -11.37
N ARG A 272 -37.75 -17.24 -11.36
CA ARG A 272 -37.35 -18.19 -10.33
C ARG A 272 -35.88 -18.52 -10.40
N VAL A 273 -35.25 -18.68 -9.23
CA VAL A 273 -33.82 -18.92 -9.10
C VAL A 273 -33.56 -20.33 -8.61
N PHE A 274 -32.70 -21.07 -9.33
CA PHE A 274 -32.21 -22.40 -8.93
C PHE A 274 -30.80 -22.27 -8.39
N ARG A 275 -30.55 -22.93 -7.26
CA ARG A 275 -29.22 -23.03 -6.67
C ARG A 275 -28.58 -24.36 -7.11
N LEU A 276 -27.49 -24.22 -7.87
CA LEU A 276 -26.64 -25.34 -8.28
C LEU A 276 -25.42 -25.38 -7.35
N ARG A 277 -25.47 -26.33 -6.42
CA ARG A 277 -24.44 -26.44 -5.38
C ARG A 277 -23.06 -26.76 -5.96
N GLY A 278 -22.02 -26.11 -5.44
CA GLY A 278 -20.63 -26.34 -5.82
C GLY A 278 -20.33 -26.00 -7.29
N LYS A 279 -21.13 -25.14 -7.93
CA LYS A 279 -20.91 -24.65 -9.31
C LYS A 279 -20.46 -23.19 -9.39
N GLY A 280 -20.15 -22.58 -8.23
CA GLY A 280 -19.53 -21.27 -8.11
C GLY A 280 -18.02 -21.31 -8.26
N LEU A 281 -17.35 -20.26 -7.78
CA LEU A 281 -15.90 -20.15 -7.78
C LEU A 281 -15.27 -20.97 -6.64
N PRO A 282 -14.04 -21.47 -6.82
CA PRO A 282 -13.30 -22.10 -5.74
C PRO A 282 -12.94 -21.08 -4.66
N HIS A 283 -12.87 -21.55 -3.42
CA HIS A 283 -12.35 -20.71 -2.32
C HIS A 283 -10.84 -20.57 -2.41
N LEU A 284 -10.34 -19.37 -2.29
CA LEU A 284 -8.91 -19.06 -2.44
C LEU A 284 -8.00 -19.90 -1.51
N ARG A 285 -8.44 -20.18 -0.28
CA ARG A 285 -7.68 -20.96 0.71
C ARG A 285 -7.96 -22.46 0.67
N GLN A 286 -9.07 -22.86 0.10
CA GLN A 286 -9.53 -24.23 0.01
C GLN A 286 -10.12 -24.49 -1.38
N PRO A 287 -9.29 -24.67 -2.41
CA PRO A 287 -9.74 -24.74 -3.81
C PRO A 287 -10.69 -25.90 -4.12
N GLU A 288 -10.69 -26.93 -3.29
CA GLU A 288 -11.62 -28.05 -3.39
C GLU A 288 -13.07 -27.68 -3.02
N GLN A 289 -13.24 -26.63 -2.25
CA GLN A 289 -14.55 -26.10 -1.91
C GLN A 289 -14.93 -24.98 -2.88
N HIS A 290 -16.15 -25.09 -3.41
CA HIS A 290 -16.69 -24.12 -4.36
C HIS A 290 -17.92 -23.45 -3.77
N GLY A 291 -18.13 -22.20 -4.12
CA GLY A 291 -19.40 -21.53 -3.95
C GLY A 291 -20.48 -22.13 -4.84
N ASP A 292 -21.64 -21.52 -4.90
CA ASP A 292 -22.80 -21.99 -5.63
C ASP A 292 -23.07 -21.13 -6.87
N LEU A 293 -23.80 -21.70 -7.82
CA LEU A 293 -24.31 -20.96 -8.97
C LEU A 293 -25.82 -20.77 -8.83
N TYR A 294 -26.26 -19.53 -8.89
CA TYR A 294 -27.66 -19.14 -8.88
C TYR A 294 -28.13 -18.86 -10.30
N ALA A 295 -28.91 -19.79 -10.84
CA ALA A 295 -29.46 -19.71 -12.20
C ALA A 295 -30.85 -19.10 -12.14
N LYS A 296 -31.00 -17.86 -12.60
CA LYS A 296 -32.28 -17.16 -12.72
C LYS A 296 -32.90 -17.48 -14.07
N VAL A 297 -34.07 -18.07 -14.03
CA VAL A 297 -34.86 -18.37 -15.26
C VAL A 297 -35.41 -17.08 -15.84
N ASP A 298 -35.23 -16.90 -17.13
CA ASP A 298 -35.78 -15.80 -17.91
C ASP A 298 -36.51 -16.32 -19.16
N VAL A 299 -37.81 -16.09 -19.21
CA VAL A 299 -38.63 -16.62 -20.30
C VAL A 299 -38.34 -15.88 -21.62
N ARG A 300 -38.09 -16.68 -22.65
CA ARG A 300 -38.04 -16.17 -24.03
C ARG A 300 -39.36 -16.42 -24.74
N LEU A 301 -40.05 -15.37 -25.10
CA LEU A 301 -41.26 -15.44 -25.93
C LEU A 301 -40.84 -15.55 -27.39
N PRO A 302 -41.59 -16.34 -28.18
CA PRO A 302 -41.38 -16.45 -29.61
C PRO A 302 -41.65 -15.10 -30.28
N ALA A 303 -40.67 -14.57 -31.04
CA ALA A 303 -40.79 -13.29 -31.73
C ALA A 303 -41.78 -13.37 -32.94
N HIS A 304 -41.86 -14.52 -33.54
CA HIS A 304 -42.75 -14.80 -34.68
C HIS A 304 -43.54 -16.04 -34.42
N LEU A 305 -44.85 -15.97 -34.68
CA LEU A 305 -45.76 -17.11 -34.63
C LEU A 305 -46.21 -17.46 -36.04
N HIS A 306 -46.17 -18.74 -36.41
CA HIS A 306 -46.84 -19.25 -37.60
C HIS A 306 -48.36 -19.20 -37.43
N LEU A 307 -49.10 -19.17 -38.53
CA LEU A 307 -50.57 -19.04 -38.50
C LEU A 307 -51.19 -20.03 -37.52
N ARG A 308 -50.81 -21.28 -37.57
CA ARG A 308 -51.34 -22.32 -36.68
C ARG A 308 -51.00 -22.12 -35.19
N GLN A 309 -49.81 -21.62 -34.92
CA GLN A 309 -49.42 -21.28 -33.53
C GLN A 309 -50.27 -20.13 -33.00
N ARG A 310 -50.52 -19.11 -33.84
CA ARG A 310 -51.36 -17.96 -33.47
C ARG A 310 -52.78 -18.43 -33.13
N GLU A 311 -53.40 -19.25 -33.99
CA GLU A 311 -54.72 -19.84 -33.77
C GLU A 311 -54.79 -20.56 -32.42
N LEU A 312 -53.77 -21.39 -32.11
CA LEU A 312 -53.70 -22.13 -30.82
C LEU A 312 -53.54 -21.18 -29.64
N PHE A 313 -52.76 -20.12 -29.73
CA PHE A 313 -52.66 -19.15 -28.66
C PHE A 313 -53.95 -18.33 -28.47
N GLU A 314 -54.66 -18.03 -29.54
CA GLU A 314 -55.96 -17.35 -29.48
C GLU A 314 -57.02 -18.30 -28.83
N GLU A 315 -56.98 -19.57 -29.12
CA GLU A 315 -57.82 -20.59 -28.47
C GLU A 315 -57.50 -20.74 -26.99
N LEU A 316 -56.22 -20.86 -26.63
CA LEU A 316 -55.79 -20.89 -25.24
C LEU A 316 -56.22 -19.64 -24.44
N ARG A 317 -56.11 -18.47 -25.05
CA ARG A 317 -56.60 -17.23 -24.43
C ARG A 317 -58.08 -17.26 -24.15
N ARG A 318 -58.92 -17.78 -25.12
CA ARG A 318 -60.35 -17.92 -24.94
C ARG A 318 -60.70 -18.85 -23.77
N ILE A 319 -60.08 -20.04 -23.72
CA ILE A 319 -60.28 -21.01 -22.65
C ILE A 319 -59.93 -20.39 -21.29
N SER A 320 -58.80 -19.70 -21.19
CA SER A 320 -58.36 -19.05 -19.92
C SER A 320 -59.33 -17.95 -19.47
N HIS A 321 -60.00 -17.23 -20.34
CA HIS A 321 -61.03 -16.24 -19.99
C HIS A 321 -62.30 -16.92 -19.52
N GLU A 322 -62.74 -17.97 -20.19
CA GLU A 322 -63.94 -18.73 -19.79
C GLU A 322 -63.77 -19.36 -18.38
N GLU A 323 -62.58 -19.84 -18.04
CA GLU A 323 -62.30 -20.35 -16.69
C GLU A 323 -62.23 -19.23 -15.61
N ALA A 324 -61.83 -18.00 -15.98
CA ALA A 324 -61.82 -16.88 -15.05
C ALA A 324 -63.18 -16.30 -14.77
N ASP A 325 -64.08 -16.26 -15.79
CA ASP A 325 -65.47 -15.77 -15.66
C ASP A 325 -66.45 -16.80 -15.02
N GLY A 326 -66.04 -18.08 -14.99
CA GLY A 326 -66.83 -19.17 -14.36
C GLY A 326 -66.58 -19.38 -12.87
N ARG A 327 -65.72 -18.57 -12.22
CA ARG A 327 -65.45 -18.54 -10.79
C ARG A 327 -66.09 -17.28 -10.15
#